data_7183d8889a2911c3cb3af93758eeca6f
#
_entry.id   7183d8889a2911c3cb3af93758eeca6f
#
_cell.length_a   1.000
_cell.length_b   1.000
_cell.length_c   1.000
_cell.angle_alpha   90.00
_cell.angle_beta   90.00
_cell.angle_gamma   90.00
#
_symmetry.space_group_name_H-M   'P 1'
#
loop_
_entity.id
_entity.type
_entity.pdbx_description
1 polymer ?
#
loop_
_entity_poly.entity_id
_entity_poly.type
_entity_poly.pdbx_seq_one_letter_code
_entity_poly.pdbx_strand_id
1 'polypeptide(L)'
;MKIHPLSDVQSKNIGESPSIWQYCVIFSKARIGCNCNICAHVLIENDVVIGNNVTVKSGVQIWDGVTLEDNVFIGPNVTFTNDLAPRSKQYPEQFSKTLIKKGASIGANSTIIAGHVIGEYALIGAGSVVTKNVPANTVWYGNPICQHGYITNDGTLLDM
;
A
#
# COMPACT_ATOMS: atom_id res chain seq x y z
N MET A 1 9.42 5.89 19.21
CA MET A 1 9.69 4.87 18.17
C MET A 1 9.56 3.50 18.80
N LYS A 2 8.67 2.65 18.26
CA LYS A 2 8.45 1.29 18.76
C LYS A 2 8.78 0.31 17.62
N ILE A 3 10.04 -0.12 17.55
CA ILE A 3 10.49 -1.13 16.60
C ILE A 3 10.69 -2.44 17.36
N HIS A 4 10.02 -3.48 16.93
CA HIS A 4 10.16 -4.79 17.57
C HIS A 4 11.53 -5.41 17.28
N PRO A 5 12.24 -5.97 18.27
CA PRO A 5 13.61 -6.46 18.11
C PRO A 5 13.76 -7.65 17.13
N LEU A 6 12.67 -8.33 16.79
CA LEU A 6 12.66 -9.40 15.78
C LEU A 6 12.39 -8.89 14.36
N SER A 7 12.58 -7.60 14.07
CA SER A 7 12.45 -7.03 12.74
C SER A 7 13.82 -6.58 12.22
N ASP A 8 14.05 -6.76 10.92
CA ASP A 8 15.21 -6.25 10.21
C ASP A 8 14.89 -4.90 9.60
N VAL A 9 15.22 -3.81 10.30
CA VAL A 9 14.94 -2.43 9.88
C VAL A 9 16.27 -1.75 9.54
N GLN A 10 16.59 -1.68 8.26
CA GLN A 10 17.83 -1.11 7.75
C GLN A 10 17.73 0.39 7.45
N SER A 11 16.50 0.89 7.15
CA SER A 11 16.28 2.30 6.83
C SER A 11 16.50 3.21 8.04
N LYS A 12 17.15 4.35 7.77
CA LYS A 12 17.28 5.48 8.70
C LYS A 12 16.31 6.62 8.36
N ASN A 13 15.53 6.48 7.29
CA ASN A 13 14.58 7.49 6.80
C ASN A 13 13.17 7.19 7.33
N ILE A 14 13.04 7.08 8.63
CA ILE A 14 11.78 6.78 9.33
C ILE A 14 11.46 7.96 10.23
N GLY A 15 10.26 8.50 10.08
CA GLY A 15 9.75 9.63 10.86
C GLY A 15 9.55 9.29 12.35
N GLU A 16 8.93 10.20 13.06
CA GLU A 16 8.71 10.04 14.51
C GLU A 16 7.54 9.07 14.80
N SER A 17 7.63 8.40 15.96
CA SER A 17 6.57 7.58 16.55
C SER A 17 6.00 6.44 15.70
N PRO A 18 6.80 5.72 14.88
CA PRO A 18 6.32 4.53 14.19
C PRO A 18 6.09 3.37 15.16
N SER A 19 5.17 2.49 14.82
CA SER A 19 5.05 1.14 15.39
C SER A 19 5.38 0.13 14.31
N ILE A 20 6.51 -0.57 14.45
CA ILE A 20 6.95 -1.63 13.54
C ILE A 20 6.95 -2.94 14.33
N TRP A 21 6.08 -3.85 13.91
CA TRP A 21 5.84 -5.11 14.59
C TRP A 21 6.83 -6.20 14.17
N GLN A 22 6.67 -7.41 14.69
CA GLN A 22 7.59 -8.54 14.49
C GLN A 22 7.76 -8.92 13.02
N TYR A 23 8.96 -9.39 12.68
CA TYR A 23 9.29 -10.02 11.40
C TYR A 23 9.07 -9.11 10.19
N CYS A 24 9.12 -7.80 10.39
CA CYS A 24 9.17 -6.86 9.27
C CYS A 24 10.59 -6.81 8.71
N VAL A 25 10.68 -6.63 7.38
CA VAL A 25 11.93 -6.37 6.67
C VAL A 25 11.81 -5.04 5.93
N ILE A 26 12.63 -4.06 6.29
CA ILE A 26 12.59 -2.70 5.72
C ILE A 26 13.96 -2.36 5.18
N PHE A 27 14.07 -2.21 3.86
CA PHE A 27 15.34 -1.98 3.18
C PHE A 27 15.85 -0.55 3.40
N SER A 28 17.16 -0.38 3.22
CA SER A 28 17.91 0.79 3.69
C SER A 28 17.50 2.13 3.07
N LYS A 29 16.93 2.14 1.86
CA LYS A 29 16.53 3.37 1.16
C LYS A 29 15.03 3.69 1.28
N ALA A 30 14.21 2.77 1.83
CA ALA A 30 12.80 3.01 2.08
C ALA A 30 12.59 4.29 2.89
N ARG A 31 11.52 5.04 2.59
CA ARG A 31 11.13 6.25 3.32
C ARG A 31 9.78 6.04 3.96
N ILE A 32 9.69 6.25 5.26
CA ILE A 32 8.46 6.06 6.04
C ILE A 32 8.22 7.32 6.86
N GLY A 33 7.04 7.89 6.76
CA GLY A 33 6.63 9.09 7.48
C GLY A 33 6.39 8.83 8.98
N CYS A 34 5.85 9.85 9.63
CA CYS A 34 5.57 9.83 11.06
C CYS A 34 4.31 9.01 11.40
N ASN A 35 4.25 8.47 12.62
CA ASN A 35 3.07 7.83 13.20
C ASN A 35 2.50 6.68 12.35
N CYS A 36 3.36 5.94 11.63
CA CYS A 36 2.95 4.79 10.84
C CYS A 36 2.83 3.52 11.69
N ASN A 37 1.87 2.65 11.33
CA ASN A 37 1.68 1.35 11.94
C ASN A 37 1.97 0.25 10.89
N ILE A 38 3.15 -0.36 10.98
CA ILE A 38 3.60 -1.42 10.08
C ILE A 38 3.47 -2.75 10.81
N CYS A 39 2.44 -3.52 10.49
CA CYS A 39 2.12 -4.77 11.17
C CYS A 39 3.11 -5.90 10.81
N ALA A 40 2.99 -7.02 11.51
CA ALA A 40 3.94 -8.13 11.38
C ALA A 40 4.03 -8.72 9.96
N HIS A 41 5.21 -9.21 9.59
CA HIS A 41 5.49 -9.84 8.29
C HIS A 41 5.30 -8.90 7.08
N VAL A 42 5.55 -7.61 7.24
CA VAL A 42 5.58 -6.65 6.14
C VAL A 42 6.99 -6.53 5.59
N LEU A 43 7.12 -6.54 4.25
CA LEU A 43 8.35 -6.24 3.55
C LEU A 43 8.22 -4.91 2.81
N ILE A 44 9.23 -4.05 2.92
CA ILE A 44 9.29 -2.73 2.24
C ILE A 44 10.63 -2.61 1.54
N GLU A 45 10.60 -2.50 0.21
CA GLU A 45 11.80 -2.36 -0.62
C GLU A 45 12.35 -0.93 -0.67
N ASN A 46 13.44 -0.73 -1.42
CA ASN A 46 14.24 0.50 -1.40
C ASN A 46 13.54 1.72 -2.03
N ASP A 47 12.88 1.54 -3.19
CA ASP A 47 12.20 2.65 -3.90
C ASP A 47 10.72 2.73 -3.49
N VAL A 48 10.49 2.69 -2.18
CA VAL A 48 9.16 2.82 -1.58
C VAL A 48 9.09 4.09 -0.74
N VAL A 49 8.00 4.82 -0.90
CA VAL A 49 7.68 6.01 -0.09
C VAL A 49 6.36 5.80 0.62
N ILE A 50 6.37 5.95 1.93
CA ILE A 50 5.19 5.89 2.78
C ILE A 50 5.05 7.21 3.51
N GLY A 51 3.90 7.86 3.37
CA GLY A 51 3.54 9.12 4.02
C GLY A 51 3.31 8.97 5.52
N ASN A 52 2.65 9.95 6.12
CA ASN A 52 2.36 9.98 7.55
C ASN A 52 1.05 9.25 7.88
N ASN A 53 0.92 8.75 9.11
CA ASN A 53 -0.29 8.09 9.64
C ASN A 53 -0.76 6.90 8.79
N VAL A 54 0.13 6.23 8.10
CA VAL A 54 -0.19 5.07 7.24
C VAL A 54 -0.27 3.80 8.10
N THR A 55 -1.28 2.98 7.82
CA THR A 55 -1.38 1.63 8.40
C THR A 55 -1.19 0.59 7.31
N VAL A 56 -0.20 -0.27 7.47
CA VAL A 56 0.02 -1.46 6.64
C VAL A 56 -0.20 -2.70 7.48
N LYS A 57 -1.23 -3.46 7.15
CA LYS A 57 -1.57 -4.69 7.88
C LYS A 57 -0.64 -5.84 7.52
N SER A 58 -0.71 -6.91 8.31
CA SER A 58 0.21 -8.05 8.21
C SER A 58 0.20 -8.75 6.86
N GLY A 59 1.36 -9.26 6.46
CA GLY A 59 1.53 -10.08 5.26
C GLY A 59 1.62 -9.29 3.95
N VAL A 60 1.75 -7.97 4.01
CA VAL A 60 1.88 -7.11 2.82
C VAL A 60 3.34 -6.97 2.41
N GLN A 61 3.63 -7.16 1.12
CA GLN A 61 4.92 -6.85 0.52
C GLN A 61 4.77 -5.61 -0.37
N ILE A 62 5.59 -4.59 -0.12
CA ILE A 62 5.59 -3.34 -0.86
C ILE A 62 6.88 -3.26 -1.67
N TRP A 63 6.75 -3.47 -2.97
CA TRP A 63 7.83 -3.55 -3.92
C TRP A 63 8.29 -2.18 -4.41
N ASP A 64 9.49 -2.11 -4.97
CA ASP A 64 10.02 -0.91 -5.61
C ASP A 64 9.02 -0.27 -6.59
N GLY A 65 8.87 1.04 -6.53
CA GLY A 65 7.96 1.83 -7.35
C GLY A 65 6.62 2.16 -6.71
N VAL A 66 6.31 1.64 -5.52
CA VAL A 66 5.05 1.93 -4.81
C VAL A 66 5.20 3.15 -3.91
N THR A 67 4.23 4.06 -4.00
CA THR A 67 4.08 5.20 -3.09
C THR A 67 2.72 5.14 -2.40
N LEU A 68 2.72 5.25 -1.07
CA LEU A 68 1.54 5.42 -0.23
C LEU A 68 1.57 6.84 0.33
N GLU A 69 0.55 7.65 0.04
CA GLU A 69 0.42 9.00 0.63
C GLU A 69 -0.08 8.94 2.08
N ASP A 70 -0.29 10.10 2.69
CA ASP A 70 -0.72 10.22 4.10
C ASP A 70 -2.08 9.54 4.35
N ASN A 71 -2.26 9.00 5.55
CA ASN A 71 -3.51 8.40 6.04
C ASN A 71 -4.02 7.21 5.21
N VAL A 72 -3.18 6.56 4.44
CA VAL A 72 -3.54 5.36 3.66
C VAL A 72 -3.68 4.16 4.58
N PHE A 73 -4.68 3.33 4.29
CA PHE A 73 -4.88 2.03 4.93
C PHE A 73 -4.70 0.89 3.93
N ILE A 74 -3.78 -0.03 4.24
CA ILE A 74 -3.56 -1.25 3.46
C ILE A 74 -3.98 -2.45 4.31
N GLY A 75 -5.02 -3.15 3.86
CA GLY A 75 -5.56 -4.34 4.50
C GLY A 75 -4.60 -5.53 4.51
N PRO A 76 -4.86 -6.56 5.34
CA PRO A 76 -3.99 -7.73 5.43
C PRO A 76 -3.90 -8.48 4.11
N ASN A 77 -2.70 -8.97 3.82
CA ASN A 77 -2.40 -9.77 2.63
C ASN A 77 -2.74 -9.07 1.29
N VAL A 78 -2.80 -7.74 1.25
CA VAL A 78 -2.86 -7.00 -0.02
C VAL A 78 -1.59 -7.28 -0.80
N THR A 79 -1.74 -7.58 -2.08
CA THR A 79 -0.63 -7.90 -2.98
C THR A 79 -0.42 -6.75 -3.96
N PHE A 80 0.77 -6.15 -3.94
CA PHE A 80 1.22 -5.24 -4.98
C PHE A 80 2.00 -6.01 -6.05
N THR A 81 1.92 -5.57 -7.29
CA THR A 81 2.86 -5.97 -8.35
C THR A 81 3.61 -4.74 -8.86
N ASN A 82 4.80 -4.90 -9.42
CA ASN A 82 5.59 -3.78 -9.96
C ASN A 82 6.16 -4.07 -11.35
N ASP A 83 5.96 -5.28 -11.86
CA ASP A 83 6.33 -5.70 -13.21
C ASP A 83 5.10 -6.32 -13.90
N LEU A 84 4.78 -5.84 -15.11
CA LEU A 84 3.64 -6.31 -15.92
C LEU A 84 3.96 -7.55 -16.75
N ALA A 85 5.24 -7.87 -16.94
CA ALA A 85 5.68 -9.02 -17.73
C ALA A 85 6.89 -9.73 -17.10
N PRO A 86 6.76 -10.20 -15.86
CA PRO A 86 7.90 -10.71 -15.10
C PRO A 86 8.49 -11.98 -15.74
N ARG A 87 9.82 -12.08 -15.74
CA ARG A 87 10.57 -13.26 -16.12
C ARG A 87 11.68 -13.50 -15.10
N SER A 88 11.93 -14.76 -14.78
CA SER A 88 12.99 -15.12 -13.83
C SER A 88 14.34 -14.58 -14.30
N LYS A 89 15.03 -13.87 -13.41
CA LYS A 89 16.37 -13.27 -13.64
C LYS A 89 16.43 -12.23 -14.78
N GLN A 90 15.29 -11.71 -15.21
CA GLN A 90 15.20 -10.60 -16.15
C GLN A 90 14.46 -9.47 -15.42
N TYR A 91 15.09 -8.32 -15.29
CA TYR A 91 14.55 -7.18 -14.54
C TYR A 91 14.36 -6.00 -15.48
N PRO A 92 13.28 -5.24 -15.39
CA PRO A 92 13.10 -4.01 -16.16
C PRO A 92 14.12 -2.95 -15.72
N GLU A 93 14.45 -2.01 -16.59
CA GLU A 93 15.27 -0.84 -16.23
C GLU A 93 14.61 0.00 -15.13
N GLN A 94 13.29 0.08 -15.15
CA GLN A 94 12.47 0.71 -14.12
C GLN A 94 11.21 -0.10 -13.87
N PHE A 95 10.88 -0.29 -12.59
CA PHE A 95 9.59 -0.84 -12.18
C PHE A 95 8.46 0.17 -12.39
N SER A 96 7.27 -0.34 -12.65
CA SER A 96 6.06 0.49 -12.81
C SER A 96 5.74 1.22 -11.50
N LYS A 97 5.36 2.50 -11.62
CA LYS A 97 5.01 3.32 -10.47
C LYS A 97 3.54 3.15 -10.11
N THR A 98 3.27 2.77 -8.88
CA THR A 98 1.92 2.65 -8.32
C THR A 98 1.73 3.69 -7.21
N LEU A 99 0.64 4.45 -7.27
CA LEU A 99 0.37 5.52 -6.32
C LEU A 99 -0.97 5.28 -5.61
N ILE A 100 -0.91 5.15 -4.30
CA ILE A 100 -2.09 5.13 -3.42
C ILE A 100 -2.20 6.50 -2.77
N LYS A 101 -3.19 7.27 -3.16
CA LYS A 101 -3.36 8.66 -2.73
C LYS A 101 -3.93 8.76 -1.32
N LYS A 102 -3.81 9.96 -0.76
CA LYS A 102 -4.18 10.31 0.61
C LYS A 102 -5.54 9.75 1.02
N GLY A 103 -5.58 9.12 2.18
CA GLY A 103 -6.80 8.63 2.80
C GLY A 103 -7.44 7.41 2.11
N ALA A 104 -6.87 6.89 1.03
CA ALA A 104 -7.40 5.71 0.36
C ALA A 104 -7.28 4.46 1.24
N SER A 105 -8.24 3.55 1.12
CA SER A 105 -8.28 2.29 1.86
C SER A 105 -8.36 1.09 0.90
N ILE A 106 -7.49 0.13 1.09
CA ILE A 106 -7.44 -1.10 0.30
C ILE A 106 -7.86 -2.27 1.17
N GLY A 107 -8.93 -2.95 0.80
CA GLY A 107 -9.47 -4.12 1.49
C GLY A 107 -8.55 -5.34 1.44
N ALA A 108 -8.70 -6.22 2.42
CA ALA A 108 -7.91 -7.44 2.57
C ALA A 108 -7.86 -8.30 1.31
N ASN A 109 -6.73 -8.95 1.06
CA ASN A 109 -6.53 -9.89 -0.07
C ASN A 109 -6.78 -9.28 -1.46
N SER A 110 -6.76 -7.95 -1.61
CA SER A 110 -6.83 -7.31 -2.91
C SER A 110 -5.49 -7.36 -3.62
N THR A 111 -5.52 -7.42 -4.96
CA THR A 111 -4.33 -7.36 -5.80
C THR A 111 -4.30 -6.04 -6.56
N ILE A 112 -3.20 -5.30 -6.45
CA ILE A 112 -2.98 -4.04 -7.16
C ILE A 112 -2.03 -4.31 -8.32
N ILE A 113 -2.55 -4.28 -9.54
CA ILE A 113 -1.72 -4.41 -10.74
C ILE A 113 -0.88 -3.14 -10.90
N ALA A 114 0.37 -3.33 -11.27
CA ALA A 114 1.38 -2.29 -11.39
C ALA A 114 0.97 -1.12 -12.30
N GLY A 115 1.39 0.09 -11.95
CA GLY A 115 1.22 1.29 -12.79
C GLY A 115 -0.11 2.02 -12.60
N HIS A 116 -0.93 1.66 -11.63
CA HIS A 116 -2.22 2.31 -11.38
C HIS A 116 -2.18 3.32 -10.24
N VAL A 117 -3.11 4.26 -10.29
CA VAL A 117 -3.37 5.27 -9.28
C VAL A 117 -4.71 4.98 -8.60
N ILE A 118 -4.68 4.87 -7.27
CA ILE A 118 -5.90 4.85 -6.45
C ILE A 118 -6.12 6.26 -5.91
N GLY A 119 -7.26 6.86 -6.24
CA GLY A 119 -7.60 8.25 -5.91
C GLY A 119 -7.77 8.49 -4.41
N GLU A 120 -7.75 9.78 -4.05
CA GLU A 120 -7.89 10.20 -2.64
C GLU A 120 -9.20 9.67 -2.04
N TYR A 121 -9.10 9.14 -0.82
CA TYR A 121 -10.23 8.60 -0.05
C TYR A 121 -11.04 7.51 -0.78
N ALA A 122 -10.52 6.93 -1.86
CA ALA A 122 -11.17 5.80 -2.52
C ALA A 122 -11.13 4.54 -1.64
N LEU A 123 -12.16 3.72 -1.77
CA LEU A 123 -12.26 2.42 -1.08
C LEU A 123 -12.21 1.28 -2.10
N ILE A 124 -11.25 0.41 -1.93
CA ILE A 124 -11.18 -0.87 -2.63
C ILE A 124 -11.72 -1.97 -1.70
N GLY A 125 -12.78 -2.63 -2.11
CA GLY A 125 -13.35 -3.76 -1.36
C GLY A 125 -12.41 -4.96 -1.32
N ALA A 126 -12.53 -5.78 -0.28
CA ALA A 126 -11.68 -6.96 -0.10
C ALA A 126 -11.76 -7.93 -1.27
N GLY A 127 -10.66 -8.64 -1.57
CA GLY A 127 -10.58 -9.65 -2.63
C GLY A 127 -10.64 -9.10 -4.06
N SER A 128 -10.45 -7.80 -4.26
CA SER A 128 -10.54 -7.16 -5.57
C SER A 128 -9.24 -7.27 -6.37
N VAL A 129 -9.36 -7.19 -7.71
CA VAL A 129 -8.20 -7.09 -8.61
C VAL A 129 -8.25 -5.74 -9.32
N VAL A 130 -7.39 -4.81 -8.91
CA VAL A 130 -7.30 -3.45 -9.46
C VAL A 130 -6.53 -3.47 -10.76
N THR A 131 -7.23 -3.28 -11.88
CA THR A 131 -6.71 -3.36 -13.24
C THR A 131 -6.75 -2.00 -13.96
N LYS A 132 -7.12 -0.93 -13.29
CA LYS A 132 -7.22 0.43 -13.83
C LYS A 132 -7.13 1.47 -12.71
N ASN A 133 -6.97 2.74 -13.09
CA ASN A 133 -7.01 3.84 -12.13
C ASN A 133 -8.41 3.96 -11.48
N VAL A 134 -8.41 4.31 -10.21
CA VAL A 134 -9.64 4.48 -9.41
C VAL A 134 -9.78 5.97 -9.06
N PRO A 135 -10.92 6.60 -9.38
CA PRO A 135 -11.18 8.00 -9.02
C PRO A 135 -11.29 8.21 -7.51
N ALA A 136 -11.06 9.46 -7.09
CA ALA A 136 -11.24 9.85 -5.69
C ALA A 136 -12.69 9.67 -5.21
N ASN A 137 -12.86 9.37 -3.91
CA ASN A 137 -14.16 9.26 -3.25
C ASN A 137 -15.12 8.24 -3.89
N THR A 138 -14.59 7.19 -4.50
CA THR A 138 -15.38 6.11 -5.10
C THR A 138 -15.15 4.77 -4.42
N VAL A 139 -16.14 3.89 -4.49
CA VAL A 139 -16.09 2.50 -3.98
C VAL A 139 -15.98 1.55 -5.14
N TRP A 140 -14.95 0.72 -5.14
CA TRP A 140 -14.68 -0.25 -6.21
C TRP A 140 -14.40 -1.63 -5.63
N TYR A 141 -14.94 -2.66 -6.25
CA TYR A 141 -14.60 -4.05 -5.91
C TYR A 141 -14.85 -5.00 -7.09
N GLY A 142 -14.37 -6.24 -6.94
CA GLY A 142 -14.53 -7.32 -7.92
C GLY A 142 -13.27 -7.70 -8.67
N ASN A 143 -13.39 -8.69 -9.55
CA ASN A 143 -12.34 -9.17 -10.45
C ASN A 143 -12.91 -9.41 -11.87
N PRO A 144 -12.60 -8.55 -12.85
CA PRO A 144 -11.88 -7.29 -12.72
C PRO A 144 -12.68 -6.24 -11.92
N ILE A 145 -11.98 -5.25 -11.38
CA ILE A 145 -12.58 -4.21 -10.55
C ILE A 145 -13.58 -3.33 -11.31
N CYS A 146 -14.71 -2.98 -10.70
CA CYS A 146 -15.66 -1.98 -11.20
C CYS A 146 -16.20 -1.11 -10.06
N GLN A 147 -16.76 0.06 -10.43
CA GLN A 147 -17.32 1.00 -9.47
C GLN A 147 -18.70 0.54 -9.01
N HIS A 148 -18.95 0.66 -7.70
CA HIS A 148 -20.22 0.29 -7.07
C HIS A 148 -20.87 1.43 -6.29
N GLY A 149 -20.16 2.54 -6.04
CA GLY A 149 -20.71 3.65 -5.28
C GLY A 149 -19.68 4.72 -5.00
N TYR A 150 -19.99 5.54 -4.02
CA TYR A 150 -19.18 6.66 -3.56
C TYR A 150 -18.94 6.58 -2.06
N ILE A 151 -17.93 7.29 -1.59
CA ILE A 151 -17.57 7.34 -0.19
C ILE A 151 -17.10 8.75 0.18
N THR A 152 -17.51 9.22 1.35
CA THR A 152 -17.03 10.49 1.90
C THR A 152 -15.64 10.34 2.52
N ASN A 153 -14.99 11.46 2.83
CA ASN A 153 -13.65 11.44 3.45
C ASN A 153 -13.64 10.84 4.87
N ASP A 154 -14.78 10.85 5.55
CA ASP A 154 -14.93 10.23 6.88
C ASP A 154 -15.35 8.74 6.82
N GLY A 155 -15.48 8.17 5.61
CA GLY A 155 -15.78 6.76 5.41
C GLY A 155 -17.26 6.42 5.33
N THR A 156 -18.16 7.39 5.19
CA THR A 156 -19.59 7.13 4.98
C THR A 156 -19.83 6.69 3.54
N LEU A 157 -20.44 5.51 3.37
CA LEU A 157 -20.80 4.95 2.06
C LEU A 157 -22.06 5.63 1.50
N LEU A 158 -22.02 5.97 0.22
CA LEU A 158 -23.10 6.59 -0.52
C LEU A 158 -23.42 5.77 -1.78
N ASP A 159 -24.71 5.57 -2.06
CA ASP A 159 -25.25 4.97 -3.29
C ASP A 159 -24.55 3.63 -3.68
N MET A 160 -24.67 2.65 -2.78
CA MET A 160 -24.20 1.28 -3.00
C MET A 160 -25.34 0.37 -3.46
#